data_ba4b474df06ceb36690ab86e039a1518
#
_entry.id   ba4b474df06ceb36690ab86e039a1518
#
_cell.length_a   1.000
_cell.length_b   1.000
_cell.length_c   1.000
_cell.angle_alpha   90.00
_cell.angle_beta   90.00
_cell.angle_gamma   90.00
#
_symmetry.space_group_name_H-M   'P 1'
#
loop_
_entity.id
_entity.type
_entity.pdbx_description
1 polymer ?
#
loop_
_entity_poly.entity_id
_entity_poly.type
_entity_poly.pdbx_seq_one_letter_code
_entity_poly.pdbx_strand_id
1 'polypeptide(L)'
;MSGKSTFKMSVLGMQSNLLSFAMKLTLNRDEAQDLVQDTTLKALNNEEKFVDNTNFKGWMLTIMRNIFINNYRKSARENTMVDSSEDLYHLNLKQDSGFETPDGAYAVGEISTIISEFPVDYREPFNLHVAGYKYEEIAEKLGMPLGTVKSRIFFTRKRLREILKDYR
;
A
#
# COMPACT_ATOMS: atom_id res chain seq x y z
N MET A 1 2.60 12.31 -27.51
CA MET A 1 3.84 11.52 -27.48
C MET A 1 4.78 11.91 -26.33
N SER A 2 4.71 13.10 -25.81
CA SER A 2 5.59 13.56 -24.72
C SER A 2 5.35 12.87 -23.38
N GLY A 3 4.12 12.57 -23.00
CA GLY A 3 3.78 12.02 -21.68
C GLY A 3 4.33 10.62 -21.39
N LYS A 4 4.29 9.71 -22.35
CA LYS A 4 4.78 8.32 -22.17
C LYS A 4 6.29 8.26 -21.93
N SER A 5 7.05 9.15 -22.56
CA SER A 5 8.50 9.26 -22.34
C SER A 5 8.81 9.76 -20.93
N THR A 6 8.06 10.74 -20.46
CA THR A 6 8.23 11.32 -19.12
C THR A 6 7.87 10.31 -18.01
N PHE A 7 6.78 9.55 -18.16
CA PHE A 7 6.39 8.52 -17.20
C PHE A 7 7.47 7.43 -17.08
N LYS A 8 7.96 6.90 -18.20
CA LYS A 8 9.06 5.91 -18.20
C LYS A 8 10.31 6.44 -17.51
N MET A 9 10.68 7.68 -17.77
CA MET A 9 11.83 8.31 -17.11
C MET A 9 11.63 8.43 -15.60
N SER A 10 10.42 8.76 -15.17
CA SER A 10 10.07 8.80 -13.75
C SER A 10 10.17 7.42 -13.08
N VAL A 11 9.70 6.37 -13.76
CA VAL A 11 9.84 4.98 -13.27
C VAL A 11 11.31 4.58 -13.17
N LEU A 12 12.12 4.90 -14.16
CA LEU A 12 13.56 4.62 -14.13
C LEU A 12 14.29 5.39 -13.02
N GLY A 13 13.91 6.64 -12.77
CA GLY A 13 14.47 7.47 -11.71
C GLY A 13 14.15 6.93 -10.30
N MET A 14 13.16 6.05 -10.16
CA MET A 14 12.75 5.46 -8.88
C MET A 14 13.47 4.15 -8.54
N GLN A 15 14.31 3.60 -9.42
CA GLN A 15 14.86 2.24 -9.23
C GLN A 15 15.66 2.08 -7.93
N SER A 16 16.50 3.03 -7.56
CA SER A 16 17.27 2.96 -6.30
C SER A 16 16.38 3.06 -5.07
N ASN A 17 15.36 3.91 -5.09
CA ASN A 17 14.37 4.03 -4.01
C ASN A 17 13.54 2.76 -3.86
N LEU A 18 13.12 2.17 -4.99
CA LEU A 18 12.40 0.90 -5.00
C LEU A 18 13.25 -0.23 -4.46
N LEU A 19 14.52 -0.31 -4.83
CA LEU A 19 15.43 -1.34 -4.32
C LEU A 19 15.64 -1.21 -2.81
N SER A 20 15.86 -0.01 -2.30
CA SER A 20 16.00 0.24 -0.87
C SER A 20 14.76 -0.19 -0.10
N PHE A 21 13.58 0.12 -0.60
CA PHE A 21 12.32 -0.29 0.02
C PHE A 21 12.09 -1.80 -0.09
N ALA A 22 12.38 -2.41 -1.24
CA ALA A 22 12.27 -3.86 -1.45
C ALA A 22 13.20 -4.63 -0.51
N MET A 23 14.42 -4.14 -0.27
CA MET A 23 15.34 -4.73 0.70
C MET A 23 14.79 -4.75 2.12
N LYS A 24 14.06 -3.71 2.52
CA LYS A 24 13.38 -3.66 3.83
C LYS A 24 12.24 -4.67 3.94
N LEU A 25 11.55 -4.95 2.82
CA LEU A 25 10.45 -5.91 2.78
C LEU A 25 10.92 -7.37 2.75
N THR A 26 11.90 -7.68 1.92
CA THR A 26 12.32 -9.07 1.62
C THR A 26 13.49 -9.56 2.47
N LEU A 27 14.34 -8.64 2.95
CA LEU A 27 15.59 -8.94 3.65
C LEU A 27 16.57 -9.82 2.82
N ASN A 28 16.31 -9.97 1.53
CA ASN A 28 17.09 -10.78 0.60
C ASN A 28 17.25 -9.98 -0.70
N ARG A 29 18.50 -9.88 -1.20
CA ARG A 29 18.82 -9.05 -2.35
C ARG A 29 18.20 -9.54 -3.65
N ASP A 30 18.21 -10.85 -3.89
CA ASP A 30 17.67 -11.43 -5.13
C ASP A 30 16.14 -11.27 -5.17
N GLU A 31 15.48 -11.55 -4.07
CA GLU A 31 14.02 -11.30 -3.94
C GLU A 31 13.67 -9.82 -4.06
N ALA A 32 14.51 -8.94 -3.51
CA ALA A 32 14.32 -7.50 -3.63
C ALA A 32 14.43 -7.04 -5.08
N GLN A 33 15.40 -7.54 -5.83
CA GLN A 33 15.55 -7.23 -7.25
C GLN A 33 14.36 -7.74 -8.08
N ASP A 34 13.90 -8.94 -7.84
CA ASP A 34 12.70 -9.49 -8.49
C ASP A 34 11.47 -8.63 -8.18
N LEU A 35 11.30 -8.23 -6.93
CA LEU A 35 10.21 -7.36 -6.52
C LEU A 35 10.25 -5.99 -7.21
N VAL A 36 11.44 -5.40 -7.39
CA VAL A 36 11.63 -4.15 -8.14
C VAL A 36 11.23 -4.34 -9.60
N GLN A 37 11.65 -5.43 -10.22
CA GLN A 37 11.30 -5.73 -11.63
C GLN A 37 9.79 -5.90 -11.81
N ASP A 38 9.15 -6.68 -10.96
CA ASP A 38 7.70 -6.90 -10.98
C ASP A 38 6.93 -5.60 -10.78
N THR A 39 7.39 -4.76 -9.84
CA THR A 39 6.81 -3.45 -9.58
C THR A 39 6.93 -2.53 -10.78
N THR A 40 8.11 -2.49 -11.39
CA THR A 40 8.37 -1.69 -12.59
C THR A 40 7.48 -2.10 -13.75
N LEU A 41 7.41 -3.40 -14.02
CA LEU A 41 6.55 -3.95 -15.08
C LEU A 41 5.07 -3.65 -14.81
N LYS A 42 4.63 -3.84 -13.58
CA LYS A 42 3.24 -3.55 -13.18
C LYS A 42 2.89 -2.07 -13.35
N ALA A 43 3.81 -1.18 -12.97
CA ALA A 43 3.64 0.26 -13.13
C ALA A 43 3.53 0.66 -14.61
N LEU A 44 4.44 0.15 -15.45
CA LEU A 44 4.42 0.44 -16.88
C LEU A 44 3.14 -0.07 -17.57
N ASN A 45 2.64 -1.22 -17.16
CA ASN A 45 1.40 -1.79 -17.70
C ASN A 45 0.12 -1.10 -17.18
N ASN A 46 0.23 -0.24 -16.19
CA ASN A 46 -0.89 0.49 -15.59
C ASN A 46 -0.66 2.01 -15.60
N GLU A 47 0.13 2.50 -16.55
CA GLU A 47 0.43 3.94 -16.70
C GLU A 47 -0.84 4.79 -16.73
N GLU A 48 -1.90 4.32 -17.39
CA GLU A 48 -3.18 5.01 -17.52
C GLU A 48 -3.94 5.18 -16.19
N LYS A 49 -3.56 4.41 -15.17
CA LYS A 49 -4.16 4.51 -13.82
C LYS A 49 -3.48 5.52 -12.93
N PHE A 50 -2.32 6.01 -13.35
CA PHE A 50 -1.63 7.08 -12.64
C PHE A 50 -2.24 8.43 -12.99
N VAL A 51 -2.62 9.19 -11.98
CA VAL A 51 -3.15 10.55 -12.15
C VAL A 51 -2.01 11.54 -11.98
N ASP A 52 -1.76 12.35 -13.00
CA ASP A 52 -0.74 13.40 -12.97
C ASP A 52 -0.93 14.35 -11.78
N ASN A 53 0.15 14.87 -11.26
CA ASN A 53 0.20 15.74 -10.08
C ASN A 53 -0.22 15.05 -8.76
N THR A 54 -0.23 13.72 -8.72
CA THR A 54 -0.35 12.97 -7.48
C THR A 54 1.02 12.46 -7.00
N ASN A 55 1.08 11.81 -5.84
CA ASN A 55 2.31 11.29 -5.28
C ASN A 55 2.78 10.03 -6.05
N PHE A 56 3.63 10.23 -7.06
CA PHE A 56 4.20 9.16 -7.89
C PHE A 56 4.97 8.13 -7.05
N LYS A 57 5.81 8.58 -6.12
CA LYS A 57 6.56 7.69 -5.22
C LYS A 57 5.62 6.83 -4.38
N GLY A 58 4.60 7.43 -3.77
CA GLY A 58 3.60 6.71 -2.99
C GLY A 58 2.83 5.68 -3.83
N TRP A 59 2.49 6.03 -5.08
CA TRP A 59 1.82 5.12 -6.01
C TRP A 59 2.70 3.90 -6.35
N MET A 60 3.98 4.12 -6.67
CA MET A 60 4.94 3.05 -6.94
C MET A 60 5.15 2.13 -5.73
N LEU A 61 5.32 2.70 -4.53
CA LEU A 61 5.50 1.93 -3.30
C LEU A 61 4.25 1.14 -2.93
N THR A 62 3.06 1.64 -3.24
CA THR A 62 1.79 0.91 -3.06
C THR A 62 1.73 -0.32 -3.97
N ILE A 63 2.12 -0.18 -5.23
CA ILE A 63 2.21 -1.31 -6.17
C ILE A 63 3.17 -2.37 -5.62
N MET A 64 4.35 -1.97 -5.18
CA MET A 64 5.36 -2.88 -4.62
C MET A 64 4.85 -3.62 -3.39
N ARG A 65 4.27 -2.91 -2.44
CA ARG A 65 3.69 -3.50 -1.23
C ARG A 65 2.61 -4.53 -1.57
N ASN A 66 1.72 -4.20 -2.49
CA ASN A 66 0.66 -5.11 -2.91
C ASN A 66 1.21 -6.39 -3.57
N ILE A 67 2.24 -6.28 -4.41
CA ILE A 67 2.91 -7.45 -5.00
C ILE A 67 3.55 -8.30 -3.91
N PHE A 68 4.29 -7.69 -3.00
CA PHE A 68 4.95 -8.38 -1.90
C PHE A 68 3.95 -9.16 -1.02
N ILE A 69 2.86 -8.51 -0.61
CA ILE A 69 1.82 -9.13 0.21
C ILE A 69 1.16 -10.30 -0.53
N ASN A 70 0.85 -10.14 -1.82
CA ASN A 70 0.26 -11.20 -2.62
C ASN A 70 1.20 -12.41 -2.75
N ASN A 71 2.50 -12.16 -2.98
CA ASN A 71 3.51 -13.21 -3.05
C ASN A 71 3.68 -13.93 -1.71
N TYR A 72 3.73 -13.17 -0.61
CA TYR A 72 3.82 -13.73 0.74
C TYR A 72 2.63 -14.62 1.06
N ARG A 73 1.42 -14.19 0.76
CA ARG A 73 0.20 -14.97 0.97
C ARG A 73 0.18 -16.25 0.14
N LYS A 74 0.66 -16.17 -1.12
CA LYS A 74 0.78 -17.34 -1.99
C LYS A 74 1.73 -18.36 -1.38
N SER A 75 2.91 -17.93 -0.96
CA SER A 75 3.90 -18.80 -0.31
C SER A 75 3.37 -19.40 1.00
N ALA A 76 2.66 -18.63 1.80
CA ALA A 76 2.06 -19.12 3.05
C ALA A 76 0.97 -20.16 2.81
N ARG A 77 0.17 -20.03 1.75
CA ARG A 77 -0.83 -21.03 1.35
C ARG A 77 -0.17 -22.32 0.83
N GLU A 78 0.95 -22.21 0.14
CA GLU A 78 1.71 -23.36 -0.38
C GLU A 78 2.44 -24.11 0.74
N ASN A 79 2.89 -23.41 1.79
CA ASN A 79 3.75 -23.97 2.83
C ASN A 79 3.05 -24.48 4.09
N THR A 80 1.78 -24.32 4.29
CA THR A 80 0.93 -24.85 5.36
C THR A 80 -0.11 -23.88 5.93
N MET A 81 -1.19 -24.42 6.40
CA MET A 81 -2.24 -24.12 7.37
C MET A 81 -1.92 -23.18 8.57
N VAL A 82 -0.96 -22.28 8.49
CA VAL A 82 -0.77 -21.26 9.53
C VAL A 82 -1.52 -20.01 9.12
N ASP A 83 -2.38 -19.54 9.99
CA ASP A 83 -3.14 -18.30 9.82
C ASP A 83 -2.18 -17.10 9.83
N SER A 84 -1.56 -16.86 8.68
CA SER A 84 -0.57 -15.79 8.45
C SER A 84 -1.19 -14.40 8.35
N SER A 85 -2.51 -14.30 8.48
CA SER A 85 -3.21 -13.03 8.32
C SER A 85 -2.96 -12.04 9.45
N GLU A 86 -2.80 -12.52 10.68
CA GLU A 86 -2.42 -11.67 11.81
C GLU A 86 -0.98 -11.18 11.72
N ASP A 87 -0.07 -12.05 11.32
CA ASP A 87 1.35 -11.70 11.14
C ASP A 87 1.54 -10.64 10.05
N LEU A 88 0.79 -10.72 8.95
CA LEU A 88 0.79 -9.71 7.89
C LEU A 88 0.24 -8.37 8.35
N TYR A 89 -0.81 -8.38 9.15
CA TYR A 89 -1.38 -7.16 9.72
C TYR A 89 -0.37 -6.47 10.66
N HIS A 90 0.26 -7.23 11.54
CA HIS A 90 1.27 -6.70 12.46
C HIS A 90 2.54 -6.26 11.74
N LEU A 91 2.97 -6.96 10.68
CA LEU A 91 4.12 -6.58 9.87
C LEU A 91 3.90 -5.23 9.18
N ASN A 92 2.71 -5.00 8.64
CA ASN A 92 2.37 -3.75 7.97
C ASN A 92 2.17 -2.56 8.93
N LEU A 93 1.74 -2.82 10.17
CA LEU A 93 1.62 -1.77 11.19
C LEU A 93 2.98 -1.33 11.77
N LYS A 94 3.96 -2.24 11.79
CA LYS A 94 5.32 -1.97 12.30
C LYS A 94 6.27 -1.42 11.25
N GLN A 95 5.99 -1.60 9.98
CA GLN A 95 6.81 -1.05 8.92
C GLN A 95 6.44 0.40 8.69
N ASP A 96 7.25 1.26 9.28
CA ASP A 96 7.33 2.66 8.89
C ASP A 96 7.27 2.78 7.37
N SER A 97 6.34 3.55 6.91
CA SER A 97 6.14 3.90 5.50
C SER A 97 7.35 4.65 4.98
N GLY A 98 8.51 4.06 4.83
CA GLY A 98 9.67 4.55 4.06
C GLY A 98 9.98 6.06 4.01
N PHE A 99 9.29 6.86 4.81
CA PHE A 99 9.50 8.28 4.99
C PHE A 99 10.48 8.47 6.15
N GLU A 100 11.76 8.27 5.88
CA GLU A 100 12.84 8.47 6.86
C GLU A 100 13.18 9.95 7.12
N THR A 101 12.31 10.86 6.74
CA THR A 101 12.46 12.27 7.14
C THR A 101 11.70 12.52 8.43
N PRO A 102 12.24 13.32 9.37
CA PRO A 102 11.53 13.68 10.60
C PRO A 102 10.13 14.25 10.33
N ASP A 103 9.99 15.05 9.28
CA ASP A 103 8.71 15.62 8.86
C ASP A 103 7.73 14.55 8.33
N GLY A 104 8.23 13.54 7.63
CA GLY A 104 7.42 12.41 7.15
C GLY A 104 6.92 11.53 8.28
N ALA A 105 7.77 11.24 9.27
CA ALA A 105 7.39 10.46 10.44
C ALA A 105 6.34 11.18 11.29
N TYR A 106 6.44 12.50 11.43
CA TYR A 106 5.45 13.32 12.13
C TYR A 106 4.10 13.31 11.41
N ALA A 107 4.08 13.50 10.09
CA ALA A 107 2.87 13.47 9.28
C ALA A 107 2.16 12.10 9.33
N VAL A 108 2.92 11.01 9.33
CA VAL A 108 2.36 9.65 9.47
C VAL A 108 1.73 9.46 10.85
N GLY A 109 2.36 9.96 11.91
CA GLY A 109 1.81 9.94 13.26
C GLY A 109 0.49 10.69 13.38
N GLU A 110 0.39 11.88 12.77
CA GLU A 110 -0.85 12.66 12.72
C GLU A 110 -1.96 11.95 11.95
N ILE A 111 -1.66 11.39 10.78
CA ILE A 111 -2.62 10.62 9.99
C ILE A 111 -3.13 9.40 10.76
N SER A 112 -2.24 8.68 11.44
CA SER A 112 -2.62 7.54 12.29
C SER A 112 -3.56 7.97 13.42
N THR A 113 -3.32 9.11 14.04
CA THR A 113 -4.19 9.68 15.06
C THR A 113 -5.56 10.01 14.51
N ILE A 114 -5.63 10.67 13.36
CA ILE A 114 -6.89 10.99 12.67
C ILE A 114 -7.68 9.72 12.35
N ILE A 115 -7.01 8.68 11.84
CA ILE A 115 -7.65 7.40 11.54
C ILE A 115 -8.18 6.73 12.81
N SER A 116 -7.46 6.83 13.91
CA SER A 116 -7.89 6.24 15.18
C SER A 116 -9.19 6.84 15.74
N GLU A 117 -9.52 8.07 15.35
CA GLU A 117 -10.76 8.75 15.74
C GLU A 117 -11.99 8.30 14.94
N PHE A 118 -11.80 7.60 13.81
CA PHE A 118 -12.93 7.06 13.06
C PHE A 118 -13.63 5.93 13.85
N PRO A 119 -14.96 5.78 13.69
CA PRO A 119 -15.65 4.63 14.24
C PRO A 119 -15.02 3.31 13.80
N VAL A 120 -14.97 2.33 14.69
CA VAL A 120 -14.36 1.01 14.45
C VAL A 120 -14.85 0.37 13.15
N ASP A 121 -16.14 0.46 12.89
CA ASP A 121 -16.78 -0.09 11.69
C ASP A 121 -16.26 0.49 10.36
N TYR A 122 -15.72 1.68 10.37
CA TYR A 122 -15.09 2.33 9.21
C TYR A 122 -13.58 2.17 9.22
N ARG A 123 -12.96 2.26 10.38
CA ARG A 123 -11.52 2.18 10.58
C ARG A 123 -10.96 0.80 10.24
N GLU A 124 -11.58 -0.28 10.73
CA GLU A 124 -11.07 -1.63 10.51
C GLU A 124 -11.03 -2.05 9.04
N PRO A 125 -12.12 -1.92 8.26
CA PRO A 125 -12.05 -2.23 6.83
C PRO A 125 -11.00 -1.40 6.10
N PHE A 126 -10.86 -0.13 6.46
CA PHE A 126 -9.87 0.74 5.86
C PHE A 126 -8.44 0.31 6.20
N ASN A 127 -8.16 0.01 7.46
CA ASN A 127 -6.84 -0.47 7.89
C ASN A 127 -6.45 -1.78 7.21
N LEU A 128 -7.37 -2.73 7.11
CA LEU A 128 -7.14 -3.98 6.39
C LEU A 128 -6.88 -3.74 4.90
N HIS A 129 -7.59 -2.80 4.28
CA HIS A 129 -7.37 -2.45 2.89
C HIS A 129 -5.98 -1.80 2.68
N VAL A 130 -5.57 -0.90 3.56
CA VAL A 130 -4.22 -0.30 3.55
C VAL A 130 -3.14 -1.36 3.78
N ALA A 131 -3.42 -2.36 4.63
CA ALA A 131 -2.55 -3.52 4.83
C ALA A 131 -2.47 -4.48 3.63
N GLY A 132 -3.24 -4.24 2.56
CA GLY A 132 -3.18 -4.98 1.31
C GLY A 132 -4.19 -6.10 1.14
N TYR A 133 -5.19 -6.22 2.04
CA TYR A 133 -6.28 -7.19 1.90
C TYR A 133 -7.22 -6.80 0.77
N LYS A 134 -7.72 -7.80 0.04
CA LYS A 134 -8.76 -7.60 -0.98
C LYS A 134 -10.10 -7.37 -0.31
N TYR A 135 -11.02 -6.71 -1.00
CA TYR A 135 -12.36 -6.43 -0.44
C TYR A 135 -13.11 -7.70 -0.03
N GLU A 136 -12.98 -8.77 -0.79
CA GLU A 136 -13.58 -10.08 -0.50
C GLU A 136 -13.01 -10.68 0.79
N GLU A 137 -11.70 -10.59 0.98
CA GLU A 137 -11.00 -11.07 2.19
C GLU A 137 -11.39 -10.26 3.43
N ILE A 138 -11.55 -8.95 3.27
CA ILE A 138 -12.01 -8.06 4.34
C ILE A 138 -13.45 -8.40 4.73
N ALA A 139 -14.32 -8.60 3.73
CA ALA A 139 -15.70 -8.99 3.95
C ALA A 139 -15.81 -10.30 4.73
N GLU A 140 -15.02 -11.30 4.38
CA GLU A 140 -14.95 -12.58 5.08
C GLU A 140 -14.41 -12.42 6.51
N LYS A 141 -13.28 -11.71 6.66
CA LYS A 141 -12.62 -11.52 7.95
C LYS A 141 -13.46 -10.75 8.96
N LEU A 142 -14.20 -9.75 8.53
CA LEU A 142 -15.04 -8.91 9.38
C LEU A 142 -16.51 -9.35 9.43
N GLY A 143 -16.90 -10.40 8.71
CA GLY A 143 -18.28 -10.85 8.63
C GLY A 143 -19.23 -9.80 8.06
N MET A 144 -18.78 -9.01 7.11
CA MET A 144 -19.54 -7.92 6.48
C MET A 144 -19.90 -8.24 5.03
N PRO A 145 -21.04 -7.77 4.51
CA PRO A 145 -21.30 -7.81 3.08
C PRO A 145 -20.23 -7.05 2.28
N LEU A 146 -19.87 -7.56 1.11
CA LEU A 146 -18.86 -6.94 0.23
C LEU A 146 -19.19 -5.48 -0.12
N GLY A 147 -20.47 -5.19 -0.39
CA GLY A 147 -20.93 -3.82 -0.65
C GLY A 147 -20.71 -2.87 0.52
N THR A 148 -20.88 -3.38 1.75
CA THR A 148 -20.62 -2.61 2.97
C THR A 148 -19.14 -2.30 3.14
N VAL A 149 -18.26 -3.26 2.89
CA VAL A 149 -16.79 -3.04 2.89
C VAL A 149 -16.41 -1.95 1.91
N LYS A 150 -16.87 -2.05 0.67
CA LYS A 150 -16.59 -1.06 -0.39
C LYS A 150 -17.06 0.35 -0.01
N SER A 151 -18.28 0.49 0.48
CA SER A 151 -18.83 1.79 0.86
C SER A 151 -18.13 2.38 2.10
N ARG A 152 -17.82 1.59 3.11
CA ARG A 152 -17.09 2.06 4.30
C ARG A 152 -15.69 2.54 3.96
N ILE A 153 -14.95 1.81 3.14
CA ILE A 153 -13.63 2.24 2.66
C ILE A 153 -13.74 3.52 1.82
N PHE A 154 -14.73 3.61 0.96
CA PHE A 154 -14.98 4.81 0.15
C PHE A 154 -15.23 6.04 1.01
N PHE A 155 -16.13 5.95 2.00
CA PHE A 155 -16.44 7.07 2.89
C PHE A 155 -15.25 7.45 3.78
N THR A 156 -14.49 6.49 4.27
CA THR A 156 -13.28 6.75 5.05
C THR A 156 -12.25 7.51 4.21
N ARG A 157 -12.01 7.09 2.98
CA ARG A 157 -11.13 7.81 2.04
C ARG A 157 -11.62 9.23 1.75
N LYS A 158 -12.91 9.37 1.51
CA LYS A 158 -13.53 10.68 1.24
C LYS A 158 -13.31 11.63 2.43
N ARG A 159 -13.59 11.15 3.63
CA ARG A 159 -13.43 11.94 4.85
C ARG A 159 -11.96 12.30 5.12
N LEU A 160 -11.05 11.35 4.98
CA LEU A 160 -9.62 11.62 5.09
C LEU A 160 -9.14 12.67 4.09
N ARG A 161 -9.60 12.59 2.85
CA ARG A 161 -9.25 13.57 1.81
C ARG A 161 -9.74 14.98 2.16
N GLU A 162 -10.91 15.11 2.77
CA GLU A 162 -11.44 16.39 3.25
C GLU A 162 -10.58 16.95 4.39
N ILE A 163 -10.26 16.15 5.38
CA ILE A 163 -9.42 16.54 6.53
C ILE A 163 -8.01 16.93 6.06
N LEU A 164 -7.41 16.13 5.18
CA LEU A 164 -6.03 16.35 4.70
C LEU A 164 -5.89 17.52 3.71
N LYS A 165 -6.99 18.06 3.21
CA LYS A 165 -6.92 19.31 2.40
C LYS A 165 -6.38 20.50 3.19
N ASP A 166 -6.63 20.52 4.48
CA ASP A 166 -6.22 21.61 5.36
C ASP A 166 -4.73 21.50 5.77
N TYR A 167 -4.07 20.38 5.44
CA TYR A 167 -2.65 20.09 5.72
C TYR A 167 -1.70 20.34 4.53
N ARG A 168 -2.15 20.99 3.47
CA ARG A 168 -1.33 21.34 2.31
C ARG A 168 -0.74 22.74 2.41
#